data_85a25572e89c3125fbdad7521797f2f9
#
_entry.id   85a25572e89c3125fbdad7521797f2f9
#
_cell.length_a   1.000
_cell.length_b   1.000
_cell.length_c   1.000
_cell.angle_alpha   90.00
_cell.angle_beta   90.00
_cell.angle_gamma   90.00
#
_symmetry.space_group_name_H-M   'P 1'
#
loop_
_entity.id
_entity.type
_entity.pdbx_description
1 polymer ?
#
loop_
_entity_poly.entity_id
_entity_poly.type
_entity_poly.pdbx_seq_one_letter_code
_entity_poly.pdbx_strand_id
1 'polypeptide(L)'
;MQNHKFLNNINFPSDLRKLSEHDLQKVSDEVREEMISAVSETGGHLGAGLGVVELTVALHYVFDTPNDKLIWDVGHQSYPHKILTGRKNKIRSLRQGNGLSGFTKRSESEYDPFGAAHSSTSISSALGIAEANKLANKSSNVIAVIGDGAISAGMAYEAMNNAGASKTKMIVILNDNDMSIAKPVGAMRTYLAKLFTGKIYFSLRETIKLIMSSFSKRFSDKAGKAEDFLRSAVIGGTLFNSLGFYYAGPIDGHDLTSLIPILKNARDLKHEGPIMIHIKTQKGKGYSYAEKASDHYHGVSKFNVKTGEQAKSGSNLPAYTKVFANTLVKHAQKDSKIVGVTAAMPGGTGMDIFGKEFPKRMFDVGIAEQHAVTFSAGLATEGYKPYAAIYSTFLQRAYDQVVHDVAIQSLPVRFAIDRAGLVGADGSTHAGSFDITYLSTLPNFIVMAASDEVELVKMINTSVDINDKPSAIRYPRGTGVGLDLPSIDEKIEIGKGRIVQEGNQVCILSLGTRLEECKLAAEELKNKGVSVTIVDARFAKPLDQELILKCAREHEVVITIEEGSIGGFGSHVKNLLAEKGIFDKGLKFRAMTLPDTFIEQDNPKKMYDVAGLNASQISKKILDVLFTRDSIKVVKK
;
A
#
# COMPACT_ATOMS: atom_id res chain seq x y z
N MET A 1 19.11 -3.58 -24.16
CA MET A 1 19.68 -4.32 -23.00
C MET A 1 21.18 -4.08 -22.98
N GLN A 2 21.75 -3.89 -21.81
CA GLN A 2 23.20 -3.83 -21.65
C GLN A 2 23.79 -5.21 -21.99
N ASN A 3 25.03 -5.23 -22.44
CA ASN A 3 25.68 -6.50 -22.82
C ASN A 3 26.30 -7.17 -21.57
N HIS A 4 25.47 -7.87 -20.79
CA HIS A 4 25.87 -8.57 -19.57
C HIS A 4 26.45 -9.95 -19.89
N LYS A 5 27.59 -10.27 -19.27
CA LYS A 5 28.30 -11.54 -19.53
C LYS A 5 27.55 -12.75 -18.92
N PHE A 6 27.08 -12.60 -17.68
CA PHE A 6 26.41 -13.68 -16.93
C PHE A 6 24.89 -13.60 -17.05
N LEU A 7 24.30 -12.43 -16.81
CA LEU A 7 22.86 -12.25 -16.74
C LEU A 7 22.16 -12.57 -18.07
N ASN A 8 22.83 -12.38 -19.22
CA ASN A 8 22.26 -12.75 -20.52
C ASN A 8 21.93 -14.25 -20.61
N ASN A 9 22.69 -15.11 -19.92
CA ASN A 9 22.53 -16.55 -19.91
C ASN A 9 21.66 -17.07 -18.75
N ILE A 10 21.22 -16.21 -17.85
CA ILE A 10 20.36 -16.56 -16.73
C ILE A 10 18.93 -16.14 -17.06
N ASN A 11 18.07 -17.12 -17.30
CA ASN A 11 16.62 -16.88 -17.47
C ASN A 11 15.85 -17.26 -16.19
N PHE A 12 16.26 -18.35 -15.54
CA PHE A 12 15.61 -18.90 -14.36
C PHE A 12 16.64 -19.21 -13.26
N PRO A 13 16.22 -19.36 -12.02
CA PRO A 13 17.10 -19.76 -10.91
C PRO A 13 17.88 -21.06 -11.16
N SER A 14 17.34 -21.97 -11.94
CA SER A 14 18.05 -23.19 -12.36
C SER A 14 19.34 -22.91 -13.15
N ASP A 15 19.39 -21.82 -13.91
CA ASP A 15 20.60 -21.42 -14.64
C ASP A 15 21.62 -20.79 -13.68
N LEU A 16 21.15 -19.99 -12.72
CA LEU A 16 21.98 -19.41 -11.67
C LEU A 16 22.69 -20.49 -10.84
N ARG A 17 21.97 -21.58 -10.49
CA ARG A 17 22.51 -22.71 -9.72
C ARG A 17 23.61 -23.53 -10.44
N LYS A 18 23.80 -23.33 -11.74
CA LYS A 18 24.89 -23.95 -12.51
C LYS A 18 26.21 -23.20 -12.39
N LEU A 19 26.19 -21.97 -11.90
CA LEU A 19 27.39 -21.14 -11.76
C LEU A 19 28.21 -21.51 -10.52
N SER A 20 29.48 -21.12 -10.53
CA SER A 20 30.32 -21.22 -9.34
C SER A 20 29.97 -20.12 -8.33
N GLU A 21 30.16 -20.38 -7.03
CA GLU A 21 29.95 -19.34 -6.00
C GLU A 21 30.80 -18.08 -6.22
N HIS A 22 32.00 -18.25 -6.80
CA HIS A 22 32.90 -17.17 -7.14
C HIS A 22 32.30 -16.17 -8.17
N ASP A 23 31.42 -16.63 -9.06
CA ASP A 23 30.83 -15.78 -10.11
C ASP A 23 29.57 -15.04 -9.66
N LEU A 24 29.00 -15.41 -8.51
CA LEU A 24 27.71 -14.85 -8.05
C LEU A 24 27.79 -13.36 -7.71
N GLN A 25 28.96 -12.85 -7.29
CA GLN A 25 29.14 -11.41 -7.08
C GLN A 25 28.99 -10.64 -8.39
N LYS A 26 29.56 -11.16 -9.49
CA LYS A 26 29.43 -10.54 -10.82
C LYS A 26 27.99 -10.56 -11.31
N VAL A 27 27.26 -11.66 -11.05
CA VAL A 27 25.81 -11.73 -11.32
C VAL A 27 25.05 -10.66 -10.53
N SER A 28 25.37 -10.48 -9.25
CA SER A 28 24.76 -9.44 -8.41
C SER A 28 25.00 -8.04 -8.97
N ASP A 29 26.20 -7.76 -9.45
CA ASP A 29 26.55 -6.47 -10.04
C ASP A 29 25.76 -6.23 -11.35
N GLU A 30 25.66 -7.22 -12.22
CA GLU A 30 24.90 -7.13 -13.47
C GLU A 30 23.38 -6.99 -13.22
N VAL A 31 22.83 -7.69 -12.23
CA VAL A 31 21.40 -7.54 -11.80
C VAL A 31 21.14 -6.11 -11.29
N ARG A 32 22.08 -5.56 -10.51
CA ARG A 32 21.99 -4.18 -10.01
C ARG A 32 21.99 -3.17 -11.14
N GLU A 33 22.91 -3.31 -12.10
CA GLU A 33 23.00 -2.43 -13.28
C GLU A 33 21.73 -2.48 -14.12
N GLU A 34 21.22 -3.67 -14.42
CA GLU A 34 19.97 -3.84 -15.19
C GLU A 34 18.78 -3.22 -14.45
N MET A 35 18.68 -3.41 -13.13
CA MET A 35 17.61 -2.83 -12.32
C MET A 35 17.67 -1.30 -12.30
N ILE A 36 18.85 -0.69 -12.12
CA ILE A 36 19.03 0.77 -12.16
C ILE A 36 18.60 1.29 -13.53
N SER A 37 19.05 0.66 -14.60
CA SER A 37 18.70 1.01 -15.97
C SER A 37 17.18 0.93 -16.21
N ALA A 38 16.54 -0.18 -15.83
CA ALA A 38 15.10 -0.36 -16.04
C ALA A 38 14.26 0.65 -15.23
N VAL A 39 14.58 0.82 -13.93
CA VAL A 39 13.81 1.73 -13.06
C VAL A 39 14.03 3.20 -13.44
N SER A 40 15.18 3.56 -14.03
CA SER A 40 15.39 4.92 -14.55
C SER A 40 14.36 5.30 -15.62
N GLU A 41 13.88 4.33 -16.40
CA GLU A 41 12.88 4.52 -17.45
C GLU A 41 11.44 4.43 -16.94
N THR A 42 11.18 3.61 -15.92
CA THR A 42 9.82 3.32 -15.45
C THR A 42 9.43 4.10 -14.18
N GLY A 43 10.41 4.49 -13.37
CA GLY A 43 10.19 4.82 -11.97
C GLY A 43 9.90 3.57 -11.13
N GLY A 44 9.82 3.72 -9.81
CA GLY A 44 9.47 2.61 -8.90
C GLY A 44 10.28 2.59 -7.61
N HIS A 45 10.30 1.42 -6.94
CA HIS A 45 10.96 1.23 -5.65
C HIS A 45 12.42 0.77 -5.85
N LEU A 46 13.32 1.71 -6.13
CA LEU A 46 14.70 1.38 -6.46
C LEU A 46 15.54 0.99 -5.24
N GLY A 47 15.54 1.83 -4.21
CA GLY A 47 16.45 1.68 -3.08
C GLY A 47 16.26 0.39 -2.29
N ALA A 48 15.02 -0.05 -2.12
CA ALA A 48 14.71 -1.31 -1.44
C ALA A 48 15.22 -2.51 -2.24
N GLY A 49 15.04 -2.52 -3.57
CA GLY A 49 15.55 -3.55 -4.46
C GLY A 49 17.08 -3.62 -4.46
N LEU A 50 17.77 -2.46 -4.49
CA LEU A 50 19.23 -2.37 -4.42
C LEU A 50 19.80 -2.98 -3.13
N GLY A 51 19.08 -2.81 -2.02
CA GLY A 51 19.49 -3.37 -0.72
C GLY A 51 19.41 -4.89 -0.63
N VAL A 52 18.73 -5.57 -1.54
CA VAL A 52 18.53 -7.03 -1.46
C VAL A 52 19.03 -7.79 -2.70
N VAL A 53 19.89 -7.20 -3.51
CA VAL A 53 20.41 -7.87 -4.71
C VAL A 53 21.18 -9.13 -4.35
N GLU A 54 22.20 -9.03 -3.48
CA GLU A 54 23.00 -10.16 -3.04
C GLU A 54 22.16 -11.22 -2.32
N LEU A 55 21.25 -10.78 -1.45
CA LEU A 55 20.29 -11.68 -0.78
C LEU A 55 19.46 -12.46 -1.80
N THR A 56 18.94 -11.78 -2.82
CA THR A 56 18.10 -12.41 -3.86
C THR A 56 18.87 -13.45 -4.65
N VAL A 57 20.10 -13.12 -5.04
CA VAL A 57 21.02 -14.05 -5.73
C VAL A 57 21.30 -15.26 -4.85
N ALA A 58 21.65 -15.05 -3.57
CA ALA A 58 21.93 -16.12 -2.61
C ALA A 58 20.69 -17.02 -2.37
N LEU A 59 19.52 -16.45 -2.21
CA LEU A 59 18.27 -17.21 -2.02
C LEU A 59 17.97 -18.10 -3.23
N HIS A 60 18.02 -17.57 -4.45
CA HIS A 60 17.76 -18.35 -5.66
C HIS A 60 18.88 -19.36 -6.01
N TYR A 61 20.10 -19.11 -5.53
CA TYR A 61 21.20 -20.05 -5.65
C TYR A 61 21.07 -21.23 -4.69
N VAL A 62 20.66 -20.98 -3.45
CA VAL A 62 20.62 -21.99 -2.38
C VAL A 62 19.34 -22.80 -2.41
N PHE A 63 18.18 -22.16 -2.59
CA PHE A 63 16.88 -22.80 -2.55
C PHE A 63 16.38 -23.20 -3.93
N ASP A 64 15.70 -24.34 -4.02
CA ASP A 64 15.15 -24.87 -5.29
C ASP A 64 13.81 -24.20 -5.62
N THR A 65 13.82 -22.88 -5.83
CA THR A 65 12.63 -22.16 -6.29
C THR A 65 12.29 -22.55 -7.74
N PRO A 66 10.98 -22.70 -8.08
CA PRO A 66 9.78 -22.39 -7.30
C PRO A 66 9.26 -23.55 -6.44
N ASN A 67 9.96 -24.70 -6.34
CA ASN A 67 9.57 -25.80 -5.46
C ASN A 67 9.63 -25.34 -4.00
N ASP A 68 10.77 -24.83 -3.57
CA ASP A 68 10.89 -24.05 -2.34
C ASP A 68 10.15 -22.71 -2.50
N LYS A 69 9.38 -22.31 -1.47
CA LYS A 69 8.48 -21.15 -1.54
C LYS A 69 9.14 -19.90 -0.95
N LEU A 70 9.41 -18.91 -1.79
CA LEU A 70 10.00 -17.63 -1.39
C LEU A 70 8.93 -16.54 -1.39
N ILE A 71 8.68 -15.93 -0.22
CA ILE A 71 7.65 -14.92 -0.01
C ILE A 71 8.33 -13.62 0.40
N TRP A 72 8.04 -12.55 -0.34
CA TRP A 72 8.53 -11.22 -0.07
C TRP A 72 7.47 -10.40 0.67
N ASP A 73 7.79 -9.91 1.87
CA ASP A 73 6.93 -8.96 2.59
C ASP A 73 6.86 -7.63 1.83
N VAL A 74 5.69 -7.02 1.72
CA VAL A 74 5.42 -5.87 0.85
C VAL A 74 5.68 -6.16 -0.63
N GLY A 75 6.80 -6.77 -0.98
CA GLY A 75 7.16 -7.12 -2.35
C GLY A 75 7.72 -5.97 -3.19
N HIS A 76 7.89 -4.77 -2.63
CA HIS A 76 8.46 -3.61 -3.32
C HIS A 76 9.97 -3.76 -3.62
N GLN A 77 10.67 -4.64 -2.90
CA GLN A 77 12.07 -5.01 -3.12
C GLN A 77 12.26 -6.14 -4.13
N SER A 78 11.20 -6.64 -4.77
CA SER A 78 11.22 -7.86 -5.60
C SER A 78 11.77 -7.68 -7.02
N TYR A 79 12.32 -6.54 -7.40
CA TYR A 79 12.80 -6.32 -8.77
C TYR A 79 13.97 -7.24 -9.16
N PRO A 80 14.99 -7.47 -8.31
CA PRO A 80 16.02 -8.48 -8.56
C PRO A 80 15.41 -9.89 -8.72
N HIS A 81 14.42 -10.23 -7.90
CA HIS A 81 13.69 -11.48 -7.99
C HIS A 81 12.99 -11.63 -9.36
N LYS A 82 12.30 -10.59 -9.86
CA LYS A 82 11.67 -10.61 -11.17
C LYS A 82 12.70 -10.79 -12.31
N ILE A 83 13.85 -10.13 -12.22
CA ILE A 83 14.94 -10.27 -13.20
C ILE A 83 15.43 -11.72 -13.27
N LEU A 84 15.60 -12.39 -12.13
CA LEU A 84 16.14 -13.76 -12.06
C LEU A 84 15.10 -14.86 -12.30
N THR A 85 13.81 -14.52 -12.40
CA THR A 85 12.70 -15.47 -12.50
C THR A 85 11.89 -15.32 -13.79
N GLY A 86 12.58 -15.23 -14.94
CA GLY A 86 11.98 -15.28 -16.27
C GLY A 86 11.36 -13.96 -16.76
N ARG A 87 11.43 -12.88 -15.99
CA ARG A 87 10.78 -11.59 -16.30
C ARG A 87 11.76 -10.50 -16.75
N LYS A 88 13.04 -10.81 -16.89
CA LYS A 88 14.10 -9.89 -17.31
C LYS A 88 13.73 -9.07 -18.55
N ASN A 89 13.23 -9.74 -19.59
CA ASN A 89 12.88 -9.09 -20.85
C ASN A 89 11.68 -8.12 -20.76
N LYS A 90 10.87 -8.24 -19.70
CA LYS A 90 9.70 -7.39 -19.43
C LYS A 90 9.98 -6.34 -18.35
N ILE A 91 11.19 -6.29 -17.78
CA ILE A 91 11.46 -5.45 -16.61
C ILE A 91 11.21 -3.96 -16.88
N ARG A 92 11.38 -3.50 -18.12
CA ARG A 92 11.10 -2.13 -18.56
C ARG A 92 9.61 -1.80 -18.74
N SER A 93 8.73 -2.76 -18.44
CA SER A 93 7.28 -2.54 -18.35
C SER A 93 6.76 -2.45 -16.92
N LEU A 94 7.65 -2.41 -15.93
CA LEU A 94 7.29 -2.29 -14.51
C LEU A 94 6.33 -1.12 -14.28
N ARG A 95 5.22 -1.40 -13.56
CA ARG A 95 4.26 -0.41 -13.10
C ARG A 95 3.52 0.34 -14.22
N GLN A 96 3.56 -0.19 -15.44
CA GLN A 96 2.86 0.34 -16.61
C GLN A 96 1.68 -0.55 -16.99
N GLY A 97 0.74 -0.01 -17.77
CA GLY A 97 -0.39 -0.76 -18.28
C GLY A 97 0.07 -1.99 -19.08
N ASN A 98 -0.55 -3.14 -18.85
CA ASN A 98 -0.20 -4.43 -19.42
C ASN A 98 1.23 -4.91 -19.14
N GLY A 99 1.92 -4.26 -18.20
CA GLY A 99 3.28 -4.58 -17.79
C GLY A 99 3.37 -5.33 -16.47
N LEU A 100 4.61 -5.44 -15.96
CA LEU A 100 4.87 -6.08 -14.69
C LEU A 100 4.37 -5.23 -13.52
N SER A 101 3.77 -5.89 -12.52
CA SER A 101 3.43 -5.27 -11.23
C SER A 101 4.67 -4.77 -10.50
N GLY A 102 4.53 -3.69 -9.75
CA GLY A 102 5.56 -3.19 -8.84
C GLY A 102 5.81 -4.08 -7.60
N PHE A 103 5.02 -5.12 -7.43
CA PHE A 103 5.03 -6.05 -6.29
C PHE A 103 5.00 -7.50 -6.78
N THR A 104 5.17 -8.48 -5.87
CA THR A 104 4.96 -9.88 -6.22
C THR A 104 3.48 -10.13 -6.50
N LYS A 105 3.19 -10.94 -7.53
CA LYS A 105 1.84 -11.20 -8.00
C LYS A 105 1.70 -12.63 -8.54
N ARG A 106 0.84 -13.44 -7.91
CA ARG A 106 0.67 -14.87 -8.25
C ARG A 106 0.32 -15.12 -9.72
N SER A 107 -0.51 -14.27 -10.32
CA SER A 107 -0.90 -14.42 -11.73
C SER A 107 0.21 -14.03 -12.71
N GLU A 108 1.30 -13.44 -12.23
CA GLU A 108 2.43 -13.01 -13.04
C GLU A 108 3.50 -14.10 -13.20
N SER A 109 3.71 -14.91 -12.14
CA SER A 109 4.77 -15.92 -12.12
C SER A 109 4.52 -17.00 -11.07
N GLU A 110 4.90 -18.25 -11.40
CA GLU A 110 4.94 -19.36 -10.43
C GLU A 110 5.96 -19.15 -9.29
N TYR A 111 6.94 -18.27 -9.51
CA TYR A 111 7.93 -17.87 -8.50
C TYR A 111 7.37 -16.88 -7.47
N ASP A 112 6.15 -16.37 -7.66
CA ASP A 112 5.42 -15.52 -6.73
C ASP A 112 4.32 -16.35 -6.02
N PRO A 113 4.65 -17.22 -5.05
CA PRO A 113 3.67 -18.13 -4.44
C PRO A 113 2.59 -17.39 -3.65
N PHE A 114 2.88 -16.15 -3.25
CA PHE A 114 1.96 -15.26 -2.57
C PHE A 114 2.11 -13.82 -3.08
N GLY A 115 0.99 -13.16 -3.39
CA GLY A 115 0.97 -11.75 -3.76
C GLY A 115 1.19 -10.85 -2.56
N ALA A 116 1.81 -9.69 -2.80
CA ALA A 116 2.06 -8.72 -1.74
C ALA A 116 1.72 -7.29 -2.21
N ALA A 117 1.93 -6.33 -1.38
CA ALA A 117 1.98 -4.88 -1.51
C ALA A 117 1.64 -4.19 -0.18
N HIS A 118 0.86 -4.85 0.69
CA HIS A 118 0.69 -4.46 2.09
C HIS A 118 1.69 -5.22 2.95
N SER A 119 2.20 -4.57 4.00
CA SER A 119 3.26 -5.13 4.85
C SER A 119 2.77 -6.17 5.84
N SER A 120 3.73 -6.91 6.39
CA SER A 120 3.59 -7.72 7.60
C SER A 120 2.77 -9.01 7.42
N THR A 121 2.54 -9.42 6.17
CA THR A 121 1.75 -10.63 5.85
C THR A 121 2.61 -11.86 5.58
N SER A 122 3.92 -11.68 5.33
CA SER A 122 4.80 -12.74 4.83
C SER A 122 4.98 -13.90 5.79
N ILE A 123 5.13 -13.64 7.11
CA ILE A 123 5.31 -14.70 8.10
C ILE A 123 4.02 -15.52 8.23
N SER A 124 2.85 -14.88 8.27
CA SER A 124 1.55 -15.58 8.32
C SER A 124 1.33 -16.46 7.09
N SER A 125 1.57 -15.92 5.90
CA SER A 125 1.39 -16.69 4.66
C SER A 125 2.41 -17.81 4.53
N ALA A 126 3.65 -17.60 4.97
CA ALA A 126 4.67 -18.62 5.00
C ALA A 126 4.33 -19.75 5.98
N LEU A 127 3.84 -19.41 7.17
CA LEU A 127 3.38 -20.42 8.15
C LEU A 127 2.24 -21.25 7.58
N GLY A 128 1.24 -20.61 6.95
CA GLY A 128 0.14 -21.33 6.31
C GLY A 128 0.59 -22.28 5.20
N ILE A 129 1.58 -21.87 4.38
CA ILE A 129 2.15 -22.73 3.34
C ILE A 129 2.97 -23.87 3.96
N ALA A 130 3.75 -23.60 5.02
CA ALA A 130 4.53 -24.61 5.72
C ALA A 130 3.64 -25.67 6.39
N GLU A 131 2.54 -25.27 7.02
CA GLU A 131 1.54 -26.20 7.56
C GLU A 131 0.87 -27.03 6.47
N ALA A 132 0.51 -26.41 5.34
CA ALA A 132 -0.03 -27.15 4.19
C ALA A 132 0.96 -28.17 3.63
N ASN A 133 2.26 -27.84 3.58
CA ASN A 133 3.32 -28.78 3.18
C ASN A 133 3.41 -29.95 4.17
N LYS A 134 3.34 -29.68 5.48
CA LYS A 134 3.34 -30.69 6.53
C LYS A 134 2.15 -31.66 6.38
N LEU A 135 0.95 -31.12 6.19
CA LEU A 135 -0.27 -31.93 5.96
C LEU A 135 -0.17 -32.78 4.67
N ALA A 136 0.48 -32.27 3.65
CA ALA A 136 0.68 -32.97 2.36
C ALA A 136 1.95 -33.85 2.32
N ASN A 137 2.69 -33.97 3.43
CA ASN A 137 3.98 -34.68 3.50
C ASN A 137 5.01 -34.20 2.47
N LYS A 138 5.02 -32.90 2.14
CA LYS A 138 5.99 -32.27 1.25
C LYS A 138 7.20 -31.76 2.03
N SER A 139 8.39 -31.90 1.45
CA SER A 139 9.67 -31.50 2.07
C SER A 139 10.20 -30.15 1.62
N SER A 140 9.44 -29.38 0.80
CA SER A 140 9.90 -28.07 0.31
C SER A 140 10.04 -27.05 1.43
N ASN A 141 11.10 -26.24 1.35
CA ASN A 141 11.32 -25.15 2.30
C ASN A 141 10.37 -23.99 2.03
N VAL A 142 10.05 -23.25 3.09
CA VAL A 142 9.25 -22.03 3.00
C VAL A 142 10.04 -20.88 3.62
N ILE A 143 10.30 -19.85 2.84
CA ILE A 143 11.15 -18.73 3.19
C ILE A 143 10.34 -17.44 3.13
N ALA A 144 10.27 -16.68 4.22
CA ALA A 144 9.70 -15.34 4.27
C ALA A 144 10.81 -14.30 4.43
N VAL A 145 10.82 -13.27 3.59
CA VAL A 145 11.72 -12.11 3.73
C VAL A 145 10.90 -10.93 4.21
N ILE A 146 11.22 -10.43 5.40
CA ILE A 146 10.50 -9.31 6.04
C ILE A 146 11.47 -8.20 6.45
N GLY A 147 11.10 -6.95 6.23
CA GLY A 147 11.88 -5.79 6.65
C GLY A 147 11.69 -5.43 8.13
N ASP A 148 12.65 -4.70 8.69
CA ASP A 148 12.65 -4.20 10.07
C ASP A 148 11.42 -3.33 10.41
N GLY A 149 10.95 -2.51 9.47
CA GLY A 149 9.71 -1.75 9.64
C GLY A 149 8.46 -2.63 9.67
N ALA A 150 8.41 -3.67 8.83
CA ALA A 150 7.24 -4.54 8.70
C ALA A 150 7.11 -5.54 9.86
N ILE A 151 8.22 -6.00 10.46
CA ILE A 151 8.19 -6.95 11.58
C ILE A 151 7.63 -6.34 12.87
N SER A 152 7.57 -5.01 12.94
CA SER A 152 7.03 -4.30 14.11
C SER A 152 5.49 -4.25 14.16
N ALA A 153 4.79 -4.67 13.12
CA ALA A 153 3.32 -4.67 13.08
C ALA A 153 2.70 -5.86 13.81
N GLY A 154 1.49 -5.70 14.34
CA GLY A 154 0.78 -6.69 15.15
C GLY A 154 0.69 -8.07 14.48
N MET A 155 0.30 -8.14 13.20
CA MET A 155 0.17 -9.40 12.47
C MET A 155 1.49 -10.19 12.41
N ALA A 156 2.64 -9.52 12.32
CA ALA A 156 3.94 -10.20 12.35
C ALA A 156 4.20 -10.85 13.72
N TYR A 157 3.82 -10.19 14.83
CA TYR A 157 3.90 -10.77 16.17
C TYR A 157 2.95 -11.95 16.37
N GLU A 158 1.71 -11.83 15.89
CA GLU A 158 0.73 -12.92 15.91
C GLU A 158 1.26 -14.15 15.16
N ALA A 159 1.83 -13.94 13.98
CA ALA A 159 2.41 -14.99 13.17
C ALA A 159 3.64 -15.63 13.83
N MET A 160 4.55 -14.83 14.39
CA MET A 160 5.72 -15.35 15.11
C MET A 160 5.31 -16.15 16.34
N ASN A 161 4.35 -15.67 17.13
CA ASN A 161 3.82 -16.38 18.29
C ASN A 161 3.25 -17.75 17.90
N ASN A 162 2.47 -17.82 16.82
CA ASN A 162 1.91 -19.07 16.32
C ASN A 162 2.98 -20.01 15.74
N ALA A 163 3.92 -19.48 14.96
CA ALA A 163 4.99 -20.27 14.36
C ALA A 163 5.87 -20.96 15.42
N GLY A 164 6.22 -20.24 16.49
CA GLY A 164 6.98 -20.81 17.60
C GLY A 164 6.22 -21.89 18.36
N ALA A 165 4.92 -21.68 18.59
CA ALA A 165 4.06 -22.64 19.29
C ALA A 165 3.84 -23.92 18.48
N SER A 166 3.62 -23.80 17.16
CA SER A 166 3.40 -24.96 16.25
C SER A 166 4.67 -25.76 15.95
N LYS A 167 5.84 -25.20 16.25
CA LYS A 167 7.15 -25.79 15.93
C LYS A 167 7.29 -26.19 14.46
N THR A 168 6.62 -25.45 13.57
CA THR A 168 6.66 -25.73 12.14
C THR A 168 7.90 -25.16 11.53
N LYS A 169 8.65 -25.99 10.79
CA LYS A 169 9.88 -25.56 10.10
C LYS A 169 9.54 -24.55 9.02
N MET A 170 10.04 -23.34 9.17
CA MET A 170 10.06 -22.27 8.18
C MET A 170 11.28 -21.39 8.42
N ILE A 171 11.69 -20.65 7.40
CA ILE A 171 12.83 -19.73 7.48
C ILE A 171 12.31 -18.30 7.32
N VAL A 172 12.59 -17.46 8.29
CA VAL A 172 12.29 -16.02 8.23
C VAL A 172 13.60 -15.26 8.09
N ILE A 173 13.75 -14.48 7.03
CA ILE A 173 14.87 -13.57 6.83
C ILE A 173 14.44 -12.19 7.29
N LEU A 174 14.95 -11.74 8.42
CA LEU A 174 14.77 -10.36 8.87
C LEU A 174 15.81 -9.48 8.17
N ASN A 175 15.36 -8.70 7.21
CA ASN A 175 16.19 -7.75 6.46
C ASN A 175 16.18 -6.39 7.17
N ASP A 176 17.19 -6.15 8.00
CA ASP A 176 17.38 -4.90 8.73
C ASP A 176 18.25 -3.94 7.92
N ASN A 177 17.67 -2.85 7.46
CA ASN A 177 18.37 -1.79 6.75
C ASN A 177 18.29 -0.43 7.44
N ASP A 178 17.87 -0.41 8.73
CA ASP A 178 17.68 0.78 9.57
C ASP A 178 16.80 1.86 8.91
N MET A 179 15.90 1.45 8.00
CA MET A 179 15.05 2.37 7.27
C MET A 179 13.75 1.75 6.74
N SER A 180 12.61 2.34 7.14
CA SER A 180 11.31 2.11 6.54
C SER A 180 11.05 3.11 5.39
N ILE A 181 9.80 3.46 5.10
CA ILE A 181 9.42 4.57 4.20
C ILE A 181 9.88 5.91 4.80
N ALA A 182 9.78 6.06 6.13
CA ALA A 182 10.36 7.12 6.94
C ALA A 182 11.40 6.52 7.90
N LYS A 183 12.06 7.37 8.71
CA LYS A 183 12.95 6.87 9.78
C LYS A 183 12.15 5.94 10.70
N PRO A 184 12.67 4.73 11.00
CA PRO A 184 11.96 3.79 11.85
C PRO A 184 11.62 4.38 13.20
N VAL A 185 10.41 4.10 13.69
CA VAL A 185 9.91 4.55 14.98
C VAL A 185 9.70 3.36 15.93
N GLY A 186 9.61 3.64 17.22
CA GLY A 186 9.29 2.65 18.25
C GLY A 186 10.49 1.91 18.84
N ALA A 187 10.23 1.15 19.91
CA ALA A 187 11.24 0.46 20.70
C ALA A 187 11.91 -0.70 19.95
N MET A 188 11.25 -1.30 18.97
CA MET A 188 11.81 -2.41 18.17
C MET A 188 13.07 -1.98 17.43
N ARG A 189 13.09 -0.78 16.85
CA ARG A 189 14.30 -0.21 16.22
C ARG A 189 15.48 -0.19 17.19
N THR A 190 15.24 0.35 18.40
CA THR A 190 16.29 0.42 19.43
C THR A 190 16.75 -0.97 19.86
N TYR A 191 15.81 -1.93 19.92
CA TYR A 191 16.12 -3.31 20.24
C TYR A 191 17.00 -3.95 19.14
N LEU A 192 16.62 -3.83 17.87
CA LEU A 192 17.41 -4.37 16.75
C LEU A 192 18.81 -3.72 16.70
N ALA A 193 18.91 -2.40 16.86
CA ALA A 193 20.19 -1.70 16.89
C ALA A 193 21.11 -2.21 18.03
N LYS A 194 20.57 -2.56 19.20
CA LYS A 194 21.34 -3.15 20.30
C LYS A 194 21.88 -4.52 19.98
N LEU A 195 21.22 -5.32 19.15
CA LEU A 195 21.73 -6.62 18.70
C LEU A 195 23.02 -6.47 17.85
N PHE A 196 23.19 -5.34 17.17
CA PHE A 196 24.42 -5.04 16.39
C PHE A 196 25.56 -4.48 17.24
N THR A 197 25.27 -3.78 18.33
CA THR A 197 26.29 -3.06 19.12
C THR A 197 26.77 -3.85 20.34
N GLY A 198 26.12 -4.97 20.68
CA GLY A 198 26.43 -5.77 21.86
C GLY A 198 27.72 -6.62 21.68
N LYS A 199 28.31 -7.07 22.80
CA LYS A 199 29.43 -8.05 22.84
C LYS A 199 29.15 -9.30 22.00
N ILE A 200 27.90 -9.60 21.76
CA ILE A 200 27.33 -10.66 20.94
C ILE A 200 27.81 -10.58 19.48
N TYR A 201 27.80 -9.38 18.88
CA TYR A 201 28.22 -9.16 17.48
C TYR A 201 29.71 -9.48 17.26
N PHE A 202 30.58 -9.06 18.19
CA PHE A 202 32.02 -9.30 18.08
C PHE A 202 32.37 -10.79 18.24
N SER A 203 31.73 -11.48 19.18
CA SER A 203 31.92 -12.92 19.37
C SER A 203 31.46 -13.74 18.15
N LEU A 204 30.32 -13.36 17.53
CA LEU A 204 29.79 -14.07 16.36
C LEU A 204 30.68 -13.89 15.13
N ARG A 205 31.17 -12.67 14.89
CA ARG A 205 32.09 -12.38 13.78
C ARG A 205 33.41 -13.19 13.88
N GLU A 206 33.95 -13.34 15.09
CA GLU A 206 35.14 -14.17 15.33
C GLU A 206 34.81 -15.66 15.19
N THR A 207 33.66 -16.13 15.68
CA THR A 207 33.22 -17.50 15.54
C THR A 207 32.96 -17.88 14.08
N ILE A 208 32.31 -17.00 13.28
CA ILE A 208 32.13 -17.20 11.84
C ILE A 208 33.49 -17.25 11.12
N LYS A 209 34.45 -16.37 11.45
CA LYS A 209 35.81 -16.42 10.90
C LYS A 209 36.55 -17.71 11.24
N LEU A 210 36.44 -18.19 12.48
CA LEU A 210 37.03 -19.45 12.94
C LEU A 210 36.41 -20.66 12.21
N ILE A 211 35.09 -20.68 12.02
CA ILE A 211 34.40 -21.72 11.27
C ILE A 211 34.80 -21.70 9.80
N MET A 212 34.86 -20.52 9.17
CA MET A 212 35.33 -20.38 7.79
C MET A 212 36.81 -20.81 7.60
N SER A 213 37.66 -20.51 8.56
CA SER A 213 39.07 -20.96 8.53
C SER A 213 39.24 -22.46 8.73
N SER A 214 38.26 -23.11 9.42
CA SER A 214 38.25 -24.56 9.65
C SER A 214 37.74 -25.36 8.45
N PHE A 215 36.98 -24.73 7.51
CA PHE A 215 36.45 -25.38 6.31
C PHE A 215 37.50 -25.72 5.25
N SER A 216 38.73 -25.20 5.36
CA SER A 216 39.79 -25.50 4.40
C SER A 216 40.50 -26.84 4.65
N LYS A 217 40.17 -27.58 5.74
CA LYS A 217 40.76 -28.89 6.05
C LYS A 217 39.74 -29.89 6.56
N ARG A 218 39.42 -30.88 5.69
CA ARG A 218 38.79 -32.18 5.94
C ARG A 218 37.25 -32.24 6.06
N PHE A 219 36.69 -32.81 5.03
CA PHE A 219 35.37 -33.36 4.92
C PHE A 219 35.22 -34.70 5.69
N SER A 220 34.92 -34.66 6.98
CA SER A 220 34.29 -35.83 7.67
C SER A 220 33.90 -35.43 9.10
N ASP A 221 32.66 -35.15 9.29
CA ASP A 221 31.83 -35.11 10.51
C ASP A 221 30.72 -34.05 10.38
N LYS A 222 29.79 -34.36 9.46
CA LYS A 222 28.79 -33.36 9.02
C LYS A 222 27.65 -33.09 10.01
N ALA A 223 27.41 -33.95 10.99
CA ALA A 223 26.27 -33.78 11.89
C ALA A 223 26.59 -32.97 13.16
N GLY A 224 27.75 -33.13 13.76
CA GLY A 224 28.10 -32.43 15.02
C GLY A 224 28.39 -30.94 14.82
N LYS A 225 28.98 -30.57 13.67
CA LYS A 225 29.39 -29.18 13.41
C LYS A 225 28.24 -28.22 13.07
N ALA A 226 27.17 -28.73 12.48
CA ALA A 226 25.93 -27.96 12.27
C ALA A 226 25.22 -27.67 13.61
N GLU A 227 25.24 -28.62 14.53
CA GLU A 227 24.69 -28.48 15.88
C GLU A 227 25.53 -27.51 16.73
N ASP A 228 26.88 -27.57 16.63
CA ASP A 228 27.79 -26.64 17.31
C ASP A 228 27.71 -25.22 16.73
N PHE A 229 27.50 -25.08 15.40
CA PHE A 229 27.24 -23.80 14.77
C PHE A 229 25.94 -23.18 15.30
N LEU A 230 24.88 -23.97 15.41
CA LEU A 230 23.60 -23.49 15.96
C LEU A 230 23.68 -23.22 17.46
N ARG A 231 24.39 -24.02 18.23
CA ARG A 231 24.65 -23.72 19.65
C ARG A 231 25.45 -22.44 19.86
N SER A 232 26.39 -22.13 18.97
CA SER A 232 27.15 -20.88 19.01
C SER A 232 26.36 -19.67 18.47
N ALA A 233 25.44 -19.89 17.53
CA ALA A 233 24.51 -18.87 17.01
C ALA A 233 23.32 -18.63 17.96
N VAL A 234 22.95 -19.60 18.80
CA VAL A 234 21.93 -19.46 19.86
C VAL A 234 22.54 -18.72 21.06
N ILE A 235 22.76 -17.43 20.91
CA ILE A 235 22.98 -16.59 22.07
C ILE A 235 21.61 -16.34 22.68
N GLY A 236 21.30 -17.07 23.75
CA GLY A 236 20.05 -16.97 24.47
C GLY A 236 19.75 -15.54 24.90
N GLY A 237 18.45 -15.16 24.86
CA GLY A 237 17.95 -13.90 25.38
C GLY A 237 17.42 -12.90 24.33
N THR A 238 17.28 -13.27 23.06
CA THR A 238 16.55 -12.42 22.10
C THR A 238 15.04 -12.62 22.21
N LEU A 239 14.27 -11.59 21.83
CA LEU A 239 12.81 -11.72 21.71
C LEU A 239 12.41 -12.89 20.81
N PHE A 240 13.13 -13.11 19.73
CA PHE A 240 12.86 -14.20 18.78
C PHE A 240 13.05 -15.59 19.41
N ASN A 241 14.09 -15.77 20.23
CA ASN A 241 14.27 -17.00 20.98
C ASN A 241 13.12 -17.23 21.99
N SER A 242 12.68 -16.18 22.66
CA SER A 242 11.55 -16.27 23.60
C SER A 242 10.24 -16.63 22.89
N LEU A 243 10.11 -16.30 21.61
CA LEU A 243 8.99 -16.70 20.75
C LEU A 243 9.20 -18.07 20.09
N GLY A 244 10.24 -18.82 20.46
CA GLY A 244 10.48 -20.18 19.95
C GLY A 244 11.22 -20.26 18.62
N PHE A 245 11.85 -19.18 18.15
CA PHE A 245 12.66 -19.18 16.93
C PHE A 245 14.11 -19.54 17.23
N TYR A 246 14.73 -20.30 16.33
CA TYR A 246 16.17 -20.36 16.23
C TYR A 246 16.66 -19.06 15.60
N TYR A 247 17.38 -18.26 16.35
CA TYR A 247 17.90 -16.97 15.88
C TYR A 247 19.35 -17.09 15.45
N ALA A 248 19.65 -16.69 14.22
CA ALA A 248 21.00 -16.56 13.66
C ALA A 248 21.23 -15.13 13.15
N GLY A 249 22.30 -14.51 13.57
CA GLY A 249 22.66 -13.16 13.11
C GLY A 249 23.02 -12.22 14.26
N PRO A 250 23.29 -10.94 13.96
CA PRO A 250 23.18 -10.31 12.63
C PRO A 250 24.34 -10.65 11.69
N ILE A 251 24.05 -10.72 10.38
CA ILE A 251 24.96 -11.11 9.31
C ILE A 251 25.00 -10.01 8.26
N ASP A 252 26.16 -9.78 7.60
CA ASP A 252 26.22 -8.87 6.47
C ASP A 252 25.46 -9.44 5.26
N GLY A 253 24.36 -8.78 4.89
CA GLY A 253 23.50 -9.19 3.80
C GLY A 253 24.05 -8.88 2.40
N HIS A 254 25.21 -8.19 2.31
CA HIS A 254 25.92 -7.93 1.06
C HIS A 254 27.14 -8.85 0.85
N ASP A 255 27.48 -9.66 1.85
CA ASP A 255 28.58 -10.61 1.74
C ASP A 255 28.06 -12.02 1.40
N LEU A 256 28.13 -12.38 0.11
CA LEU A 256 27.73 -13.70 -0.38
C LEU A 256 28.53 -14.84 0.27
N THR A 257 29.77 -14.59 0.66
CA THR A 257 30.63 -15.61 1.28
C THR A 257 30.16 -15.99 2.69
N SER A 258 29.48 -15.08 3.37
CA SER A 258 28.83 -15.32 4.66
C SER A 258 27.37 -15.80 4.50
N LEU A 259 26.61 -15.24 3.54
CA LEU A 259 25.20 -15.56 3.33
C LEU A 259 24.97 -17.00 2.86
N ILE A 260 25.70 -17.45 1.84
CA ILE A 260 25.46 -18.74 1.20
C ILE A 260 25.62 -19.91 2.17
N PRO A 261 26.70 -20.02 2.97
CA PRO A 261 26.84 -21.09 3.95
C PRO A 261 25.71 -21.11 5.00
N ILE A 262 25.28 -19.93 5.46
CA ILE A 262 24.22 -19.82 6.48
C ILE A 262 22.88 -20.27 5.93
N LEU A 263 22.53 -19.84 4.70
CA LEU A 263 21.30 -20.25 4.02
C LEU A 263 21.31 -21.74 3.71
N LYS A 264 22.44 -22.33 3.29
CA LYS A 264 22.60 -23.79 3.12
C LYS A 264 22.39 -24.53 4.42
N ASN A 265 22.99 -24.07 5.52
CA ASN A 265 22.82 -24.68 6.83
C ASN A 265 21.35 -24.62 7.28
N ALA A 266 20.68 -23.48 7.14
CA ALA A 266 19.26 -23.33 7.48
C ALA A 266 18.34 -24.24 6.62
N ARG A 267 18.66 -24.39 5.33
CA ARG A 267 17.94 -25.31 4.42
C ARG A 267 18.06 -26.76 4.90
N ASP A 268 19.29 -27.19 5.16
CA ASP A 268 19.64 -28.60 5.42
C ASP A 268 19.40 -29.01 6.87
N LEU A 269 19.13 -28.04 7.75
CA LEU A 269 18.90 -28.29 9.17
C LEU A 269 17.69 -29.17 9.41
N LYS A 270 17.89 -30.33 10.01
CA LYS A 270 16.85 -31.22 10.51
C LYS A 270 16.41 -30.75 11.90
N HIS A 271 15.63 -29.70 11.94
CA HIS A 271 15.15 -29.14 13.21
C HIS A 271 13.63 -28.91 13.15
N GLU A 272 12.99 -29.16 14.26
CA GLU A 272 11.59 -28.79 14.48
C GLU A 272 11.51 -27.36 14.99
N GLY A 273 10.84 -26.48 14.24
CA GLY A 273 10.59 -25.10 14.60
C GLY A 273 11.09 -24.07 13.59
N PRO A 274 10.64 -22.83 13.75
CA PRO A 274 10.99 -21.74 12.85
C PRO A 274 12.42 -21.23 13.09
N ILE A 275 13.05 -20.76 11.99
CA ILE A 275 14.40 -20.19 12.00
C ILE A 275 14.28 -18.71 11.65
N MET A 276 14.92 -17.83 12.42
CA MET A 276 15.07 -16.41 12.13
C MET A 276 16.53 -16.11 11.75
N ILE A 277 16.77 -15.70 10.50
CA ILE A 277 18.06 -15.23 10.05
C ILE A 277 18.01 -13.70 9.97
N HIS A 278 18.75 -13.03 10.82
CA HIS A 278 18.83 -11.57 10.85
C HIS A 278 20.01 -11.11 10.02
N ILE A 279 19.72 -10.38 8.93
CA ILE A 279 20.72 -9.81 8.04
C ILE A 279 20.70 -8.29 8.10
N LYS A 280 21.86 -7.68 7.95
CA LYS A 280 22.00 -6.23 7.79
C LYS A 280 22.30 -5.89 6.35
N THR A 281 21.48 -5.00 5.78
CA THR A 281 21.68 -4.49 4.43
C THR A 281 21.70 -2.96 4.41
N GLN A 282 22.04 -2.40 3.26
CA GLN A 282 22.02 -0.97 3.02
C GLN A 282 21.08 -0.65 1.87
N LYS A 283 20.02 0.11 2.16
CA LYS A 283 19.10 0.60 1.14
C LYS A 283 19.82 1.50 0.14
N GLY A 284 19.61 1.29 -1.16
CA GLY A 284 20.29 2.07 -2.20
C GLY A 284 21.70 1.60 -2.56
N LYS A 285 22.17 0.48 -2.00
CA LYS A 285 23.55 -0.07 -2.15
C LYS A 285 23.99 -0.17 -3.60
N GLY A 286 25.20 0.37 -3.87
CA GLY A 286 25.84 0.31 -5.18
C GLY A 286 25.36 1.36 -6.19
N TYR A 287 24.51 2.32 -5.76
CA TYR A 287 24.17 3.49 -6.55
C TYR A 287 24.33 4.77 -5.72
N SER A 288 25.42 5.50 -5.97
CA SER A 288 25.88 6.61 -5.11
C SER A 288 24.85 7.71 -4.88
N TYR A 289 23.97 7.97 -5.86
CA TYR A 289 22.88 8.94 -5.70
C TYR A 289 21.79 8.45 -4.75
N ALA A 290 21.48 7.15 -4.78
CA ALA A 290 20.53 6.54 -3.84
C ALA A 290 21.13 6.47 -2.42
N GLU A 291 22.40 6.12 -2.29
CA GLU A 291 23.08 6.05 -0.99
C GLU A 291 23.12 7.40 -0.27
N LYS A 292 23.27 8.50 -1.04
CA LYS A 292 23.34 9.88 -0.50
C LYS A 292 21.99 10.53 -0.27
N ALA A 293 20.93 10.07 -0.93
CA ALA A 293 19.61 10.64 -0.79
C ALA A 293 19.00 10.32 0.58
N SER A 294 18.26 11.27 1.17
CA SER A 294 17.64 11.12 2.50
C SER A 294 16.58 10.01 2.56
N ASP A 295 15.92 9.72 1.43
CA ASP A 295 14.94 8.64 1.26
C ASP A 295 15.57 7.36 0.67
N HIS A 296 16.88 7.38 0.38
CA HIS A 296 17.61 6.31 -0.29
C HIS A 296 16.89 5.78 -1.54
N TYR A 297 16.26 6.67 -2.30
CA TYR A 297 15.45 6.32 -3.49
C TYR A 297 14.40 5.25 -3.18
N HIS A 298 13.69 5.42 -2.08
CA HIS A 298 12.60 4.49 -1.71
C HIS A 298 11.58 4.38 -2.83
N GLY A 299 11.10 5.51 -3.34
CA GLY A 299 10.23 5.58 -4.50
C GLY A 299 10.68 6.71 -5.42
N VAL A 300 11.03 6.39 -6.66
CA VAL A 300 11.56 7.36 -7.62
C VAL A 300 10.65 7.54 -8.83
N SER A 301 10.61 8.76 -9.37
CA SER A 301 10.15 9.01 -10.74
C SER A 301 11.22 8.56 -11.74
N LYS A 302 10.96 8.72 -13.04
CA LYS A 302 12.00 8.54 -14.07
C LYS A 302 13.19 9.43 -13.75
N PHE A 303 14.40 8.93 -13.97
CA PHE A 303 15.62 9.67 -13.61
C PHE A 303 16.77 9.42 -14.59
N ASN A 304 17.72 10.34 -14.62
CA ASN A 304 18.96 10.18 -15.38
C ASN A 304 19.96 9.36 -14.55
N VAL A 305 20.38 8.20 -15.05
CA VAL A 305 21.33 7.32 -14.33
C VAL A 305 22.66 7.99 -14.03
N LYS A 306 23.16 8.88 -14.92
CA LYS A 306 24.48 9.55 -14.77
C LYS A 306 24.47 10.69 -13.77
N THR A 307 23.35 11.39 -13.60
CA THR A 307 23.24 12.57 -12.73
C THR A 307 22.40 12.33 -11.47
N GLY A 308 21.61 11.26 -11.44
CA GLY A 308 20.66 10.98 -10.36
C GLY A 308 19.42 11.89 -10.39
N GLU A 309 19.32 12.84 -11.31
CA GLU A 309 18.21 13.79 -11.37
C GLU A 309 16.91 13.11 -11.76
N GLN A 310 15.90 13.25 -10.90
CA GLN A 310 14.58 12.73 -11.14
C GLN A 310 13.72 13.71 -11.95
N ALA A 311 12.88 13.16 -12.83
CA ALA A 311 11.91 13.95 -13.57
C ALA A 311 10.97 14.66 -12.59
N LYS A 312 10.87 15.98 -12.71
CA LYS A 312 9.92 16.78 -11.93
C LYS A 312 8.51 16.54 -12.43
N SER A 313 7.54 16.59 -11.53
CA SER A 313 6.13 16.61 -11.94
C SER A 313 5.89 17.91 -12.74
N GLY A 314 5.28 17.78 -13.92
CA GLY A 314 5.05 18.92 -14.81
C GLY A 314 3.94 19.87 -14.36
N SER A 315 3.31 19.64 -13.22
CA SER A 315 2.20 20.47 -12.70
C SER A 315 2.70 21.44 -11.64
N ASN A 316 2.38 22.72 -11.81
CA ASN A 316 2.58 23.76 -10.79
C ASN A 316 1.42 23.80 -9.77
N LEU A 317 0.38 22.99 -9.97
CA LEU A 317 -0.78 22.94 -9.08
C LEU A 317 -0.47 22.20 -7.77
N PRO A 318 -1.03 22.63 -6.64
CA PRO A 318 -0.80 21.97 -5.38
C PRO A 318 -1.42 20.57 -5.37
N ALA A 319 -0.67 19.58 -4.83
CA ALA A 319 -1.23 18.26 -4.58
C ALA A 319 -2.27 18.32 -3.44
N TYR A 320 -3.33 17.51 -3.54
CA TYR A 320 -4.36 17.40 -2.50
C TYR A 320 -3.76 17.15 -1.11
N THR A 321 -2.76 16.28 -1.00
CA THR A 321 -2.01 16.03 0.25
C THR A 321 -1.43 17.32 0.85
N LYS A 322 -0.87 18.22 0.02
CA LYS A 322 -0.32 19.50 0.48
C LYS A 322 -1.42 20.48 0.87
N VAL A 323 -2.54 20.51 0.13
CA VAL A 323 -3.72 21.33 0.47
C VAL A 323 -4.25 20.93 1.83
N PHE A 324 -4.42 19.61 2.07
CA PHE A 324 -4.82 19.07 3.36
C PHE A 324 -3.86 19.50 4.48
N ALA A 325 -2.56 19.22 4.33
CA ALA A 325 -1.58 19.50 5.37
C ALA A 325 -1.49 20.98 5.73
N ASN A 326 -1.44 21.87 4.72
CA ASN A 326 -1.35 23.31 4.93
C ASN A 326 -2.62 23.88 5.59
N THR A 327 -3.79 23.36 5.23
CA THR A 327 -5.05 23.77 5.85
C THR A 327 -5.10 23.33 7.31
N LEU A 328 -4.69 22.08 7.59
CA LEU A 328 -4.64 21.58 8.95
C LEU A 328 -3.64 22.37 9.83
N VAL A 329 -2.48 22.74 9.28
CA VAL A 329 -1.50 23.60 9.96
C VAL A 329 -2.13 24.94 10.37
N LYS A 330 -2.86 25.60 9.46
CA LYS A 330 -3.54 26.87 9.78
C LYS A 330 -4.54 26.75 10.92
N HIS A 331 -5.31 25.65 10.95
CA HIS A 331 -6.23 25.38 12.06
C HIS A 331 -5.49 25.08 13.36
N ALA A 332 -4.41 24.27 13.30
CA ALA A 332 -3.61 23.92 14.47
C ALA A 332 -2.84 25.09 15.08
N GLN A 333 -2.60 26.16 14.32
CA GLN A 333 -2.10 27.44 14.85
C GLN A 333 -3.11 28.13 15.77
N LYS A 334 -4.41 27.98 15.48
CA LYS A 334 -5.51 28.56 16.25
C LYS A 334 -6.02 27.65 17.37
N ASP A 335 -5.89 26.32 17.21
CA ASP A 335 -6.40 25.33 18.16
C ASP A 335 -5.30 24.31 18.54
N SER A 336 -4.83 24.42 19.79
CA SER A 336 -3.78 23.53 20.31
C SER A 336 -4.24 22.08 20.55
N LYS A 337 -5.54 21.81 20.51
CA LYS A 337 -6.12 20.46 20.64
C LYS A 337 -5.99 19.62 19.34
N ILE A 338 -5.71 20.25 18.21
CA ILE A 338 -5.51 19.53 16.94
C ILE A 338 -4.19 18.80 16.97
N VAL A 339 -4.23 17.48 16.71
CA VAL A 339 -3.07 16.59 16.63
C VAL A 339 -3.15 15.74 15.36
N GLY A 340 -1.99 15.41 14.77
CA GLY A 340 -1.88 14.56 13.59
C GLY A 340 -1.36 13.17 13.97
N VAL A 341 -1.97 12.13 13.40
CA VAL A 341 -1.55 10.74 13.57
C VAL A 341 -1.38 10.10 12.18
N THR A 342 -0.28 9.39 11.96
CA THR A 342 -0.06 8.64 10.71
C THR A 342 0.59 7.29 11.01
N ALA A 343 0.46 6.35 10.06
CA ALA A 343 1.06 5.03 10.16
C ALA A 343 2.19 4.88 9.13
N ALA A 344 3.40 5.28 9.51
CA ALA A 344 4.65 5.21 8.73
C ALA A 344 4.65 6.00 7.39
N MET A 345 3.66 6.86 7.16
CA MET A 345 3.49 7.57 5.89
C MET A 345 3.47 9.11 6.02
N PRO A 346 4.38 9.74 6.80
CA PRO A 346 4.28 11.18 7.05
C PRO A 346 4.35 12.01 5.76
N GLY A 347 5.30 11.75 4.87
CA GLY A 347 5.41 12.47 3.59
C GLY A 347 4.26 12.19 2.62
N GLY A 348 3.73 10.96 2.65
CA GLY A 348 2.63 10.55 1.79
C GLY A 348 1.28 11.14 2.18
N THR A 349 1.08 11.47 3.46
CA THR A 349 -0.14 12.04 4.01
C THR A 349 -0.03 13.53 4.34
N GLY A 350 1.16 14.15 4.11
CA GLY A 350 1.42 15.54 4.47
C GLY A 350 1.68 15.79 5.97
N MET A 351 1.74 14.72 6.77
CA MET A 351 2.03 14.83 8.20
C MET A 351 3.48 15.25 8.47
N ASP A 352 4.39 15.13 7.52
CA ASP A 352 5.73 15.71 7.59
C ASP A 352 5.69 17.26 7.62
N ILE A 353 4.77 17.89 6.88
CA ILE A 353 4.54 19.33 6.90
C ILE A 353 3.98 19.74 8.27
N PHE A 354 2.96 19.02 8.75
CA PHE A 354 2.38 19.26 10.06
C PHE A 354 3.41 19.06 11.19
N GLY A 355 4.21 18.00 11.11
CA GLY A 355 5.22 17.67 12.12
C GLY A 355 6.40 18.66 12.19
N LYS A 356 6.73 19.36 11.08
CA LYS A 356 7.72 20.45 11.09
C LYS A 356 7.25 21.63 11.95
N GLU A 357 5.98 21.99 11.84
CA GLU A 357 5.39 23.09 12.62
C GLU A 357 5.05 22.66 14.06
N PHE A 358 4.58 21.44 14.25
CA PHE A 358 4.10 20.94 15.53
C PHE A 358 4.69 19.58 15.90
N PRO A 359 6.02 19.47 16.15
CA PRO A 359 6.69 18.19 16.37
C PRO A 359 6.18 17.40 17.59
N LYS A 360 5.62 18.08 18.60
CA LYS A 360 5.02 17.42 19.79
C LYS A 360 3.56 17.01 19.60
N ARG A 361 2.94 17.38 18.48
CA ARG A 361 1.54 17.09 18.17
C ARG A 361 1.37 16.19 16.94
N MET A 362 2.48 15.71 16.39
CA MET A 362 2.50 14.74 15.29
C MET A 362 3.01 13.40 15.81
N PHE A 363 2.24 12.36 15.58
CA PHE A 363 2.52 10.98 16.00
C PHE A 363 2.62 10.08 14.78
N ASP A 364 3.82 9.58 14.51
CA ASP A 364 4.02 8.47 13.59
C ASP A 364 4.11 7.19 14.44
N VAL A 365 3.16 6.29 14.24
CA VAL A 365 3.06 5.05 15.03
C VAL A 365 3.74 3.85 14.36
N GLY A 366 4.45 4.06 13.26
CA GLY A 366 4.99 2.98 12.43
C GLY A 366 3.91 2.33 11.56
N ILE A 367 4.22 1.18 10.95
CA ILE A 367 3.26 0.46 10.10
C ILE A 367 2.25 -0.28 11.00
N ALA A 368 1.33 0.47 11.61
CA ALA A 368 0.41 -0.02 12.63
C ALA A 368 -0.93 0.74 12.58
N GLU A 369 -1.68 0.57 11.49
CA GLU A 369 -2.93 1.30 11.24
C GLU A 369 -3.97 1.02 12.33
N GLN A 370 -4.07 -0.21 12.83
CA GLN A 370 -4.95 -0.58 13.95
C GLN A 370 -4.62 0.25 15.19
N HIS A 371 -3.33 0.32 15.55
CA HIS A 371 -2.86 1.15 16.66
C HIS A 371 -3.12 2.64 16.42
N ALA A 372 -2.91 3.14 15.19
CA ALA A 372 -3.18 4.54 14.83
C ALA A 372 -4.63 4.93 15.14
N VAL A 373 -5.59 4.08 14.78
CA VAL A 373 -7.02 4.35 14.99
C VAL A 373 -7.37 4.31 16.48
N THR A 374 -7.01 3.25 17.21
CA THR A 374 -7.28 3.15 18.67
C THR A 374 -6.55 4.23 19.46
N PHE A 375 -5.30 4.56 19.09
CA PHE A 375 -4.54 5.67 19.69
C PHE A 375 -5.24 7.01 19.46
N SER A 376 -5.77 7.25 18.25
CA SER A 376 -6.57 8.44 17.96
C SER A 376 -7.86 8.49 18.78
N ALA A 377 -8.53 7.35 18.96
CA ALA A 377 -9.69 7.25 19.83
C ALA A 377 -9.35 7.64 21.28
N GLY A 378 -8.24 7.12 21.83
CA GLY A 378 -7.76 7.51 23.16
C GLY A 378 -7.45 9.01 23.29
N LEU A 379 -6.86 9.63 22.28
CA LEU A 379 -6.64 11.08 22.26
C LEU A 379 -7.97 11.86 22.26
N ALA A 380 -8.97 11.37 21.56
CA ALA A 380 -10.29 12.00 21.48
C ALA A 380 -11.04 11.95 22.83
N THR A 381 -10.88 10.88 23.64
CA THR A 381 -11.49 10.80 24.98
C THR A 381 -10.99 11.90 25.92
N GLU A 382 -9.76 12.38 25.71
CA GLU A 382 -9.14 13.47 26.49
C GLU A 382 -9.38 14.86 25.86
N GLY A 383 -10.33 14.95 24.91
CA GLY A 383 -10.76 16.20 24.29
C GLY A 383 -9.76 16.78 23.28
N TYR A 384 -8.81 15.97 22.78
CA TYR A 384 -8.03 16.33 21.62
C TYR A 384 -8.82 16.12 20.33
N LYS A 385 -8.35 16.73 19.24
CA LYS A 385 -8.94 16.66 17.92
C LYS A 385 -7.98 15.90 16.97
N PRO A 386 -7.92 14.55 17.05
CA PRO A 386 -7.00 13.78 16.24
C PRO A 386 -7.45 13.74 14.78
N TYR A 387 -6.49 13.99 13.89
CA TYR A 387 -6.59 13.70 12.47
C TYR A 387 -5.76 12.46 12.16
N ALA A 388 -6.45 11.33 11.96
CA ALA A 388 -5.83 10.08 11.54
C ALA A 388 -5.65 10.11 10.01
N ALA A 389 -4.44 10.46 9.57
CA ALA A 389 -4.09 10.61 8.16
C ALA A 389 -3.52 9.28 7.64
N ILE A 390 -4.35 8.52 6.92
CA ILE A 390 -4.07 7.15 6.46
C ILE A 390 -4.55 7.00 5.02
N TYR A 391 -3.82 6.24 4.19
CA TYR A 391 -4.30 5.94 2.83
C TYR A 391 -5.57 5.09 2.85
N SER A 392 -6.47 5.32 1.92
CA SER A 392 -7.73 4.58 1.80
C SER A 392 -7.51 3.06 1.86
N THR A 393 -6.60 2.54 1.05
CA THR A 393 -6.30 1.10 1.00
C THR A 393 -5.73 0.56 2.33
N PHE A 394 -4.94 1.35 3.07
CA PHE A 394 -4.33 0.91 4.33
C PHE A 394 -5.29 1.00 5.52
N LEU A 395 -6.28 1.90 5.47
CA LEU A 395 -7.30 2.01 6.51
C LEU A 395 -8.17 0.73 6.63
N GLN A 396 -8.25 -0.08 5.57
CA GLN A 396 -8.92 -1.39 5.60
C GLN A 396 -8.38 -2.30 6.72
N ARG A 397 -7.07 -2.21 7.03
CA ARG A 397 -6.44 -3.00 8.11
C ARG A 397 -6.99 -2.65 9.50
N ALA A 398 -7.51 -1.44 9.67
CA ALA A 398 -7.99 -0.93 10.95
C ALA A 398 -9.53 -0.81 11.00
N TYR A 399 -10.26 -1.49 10.12
CA TYR A 399 -11.71 -1.34 10.03
C TYR A 399 -12.41 -1.75 11.33
N ASP A 400 -11.98 -2.83 11.98
CA ASP A 400 -12.51 -3.23 13.28
C ASP A 400 -12.37 -2.10 14.33
N GLN A 401 -11.21 -1.44 14.40
CA GLN A 401 -10.96 -0.34 15.33
C GLN A 401 -11.79 0.91 14.96
N VAL A 402 -12.03 1.15 13.67
CA VAL A 402 -12.96 2.21 13.25
C VAL A 402 -14.38 1.92 13.75
N VAL A 403 -14.83 0.67 13.68
CA VAL A 403 -16.16 0.25 14.18
C VAL A 403 -16.22 0.30 15.70
N HIS A 404 -15.35 -0.50 16.34
CA HIS A 404 -15.44 -0.79 17.77
C HIS A 404 -14.93 0.37 18.64
N ASP A 405 -13.72 0.89 18.32
CA ASP A 405 -13.06 1.86 19.20
C ASP A 405 -13.53 3.30 18.93
N VAL A 406 -14.05 3.57 17.74
CA VAL A 406 -14.44 4.93 17.33
C VAL A 406 -15.94 5.08 17.14
N ALA A 407 -16.56 4.33 16.20
CA ALA A 407 -17.94 4.58 15.79
C ALA A 407 -18.96 4.21 16.89
N ILE A 408 -18.82 3.04 17.52
CA ILE A 408 -19.72 2.59 18.61
C ILE A 408 -19.68 3.58 19.77
N GLN A 409 -18.50 4.15 20.06
CA GLN A 409 -18.31 5.11 21.15
C GLN A 409 -18.60 6.56 20.74
N SER A 410 -18.94 6.82 19.47
CA SER A 410 -19.16 8.15 18.91
C SER A 410 -18.00 9.12 19.14
N LEU A 411 -16.74 8.62 19.17
CA LEU A 411 -15.58 9.44 19.41
C LEU A 411 -15.23 10.32 18.19
N PRO A 412 -14.94 11.61 18.38
CA PRO A 412 -14.73 12.56 17.29
C PRO A 412 -13.34 12.44 16.65
N VAL A 413 -12.99 11.26 16.18
CA VAL A 413 -11.80 11.03 15.36
C VAL A 413 -12.08 11.51 13.93
N ARG A 414 -11.13 12.26 13.36
CA ARG A 414 -11.21 12.79 12.00
C ARG A 414 -10.28 11.99 11.11
N PHE A 415 -10.84 11.23 10.19
CA PHE A 415 -10.08 10.42 9.23
C PHE A 415 -9.78 11.26 7.99
N ALA A 416 -8.51 11.57 7.76
CA ALA A 416 -8.02 12.16 6.51
C ALA A 416 -7.56 11.02 5.59
N ILE A 417 -8.42 10.65 4.65
CA ILE A 417 -8.25 9.48 3.80
C ILE A 417 -7.61 9.90 2.48
N ASP A 418 -6.30 9.77 2.40
CA ASP A 418 -5.54 10.06 1.19
C ASP A 418 -5.57 8.87 0.22
N ARG A 419 -5.29 9.08 -1.07
CA ARG A 419 -5.30 8.05 -2.13
C ARG A 419 -6.65 7.38 -2.31
N ALA A 420 -7.75 8.12 -2.22
CA ALA A 420 -9.06 7.64 -2.58
C ALA A 420 -9.17 7.40 -4.10
N GLY A 421 -9.95 6.40 -4.50
CA GLY A 421 -10.11 6.02 -5.91
C GLY A 421 -8.90 5.29 -6.51
N LEU A 422 -8.74 5.39 -7.84
CA LEU A 422 -7.67 4.71 -8.56
C LEU A 422 -6.37 5.52 -8.51
N VAL A 423 -5.25 4.86 -8.20
CA VAL A 423 -3.99 5.53 -7.82
C VAL A 423 -2.86 5.43 -8.85
N GLY A 424 -3.08 4.76 -9.97
CA GLY A 424 -2.10 4.67 -11.05
C GLY A 424 -1.14 3.49 -10.93
N ALA A 425 0.15 3.77 -10.94
CA ALA A 425 1.24 2.81 -11.11
C ALA A 425 1.34 1.69 -10.05
N ASP A 426 0.73 1.85 -8.88
CA ASP A 426 0.73 0.83 -7.81
C ASP A 426 -0.46 -0.15 -7.94
N GLY A 427 -1.40 0.13 -8.82
CA GLY A 427 -2.47 -0.77 -9.23
C GLY A 427 -3.50 -1.07 -8.16
N SER A 428 -4.12 -2.24 -8.30
CA SER A 428 -5.26 -2.70 -7.49
C SER A 428 -5.00 -2.75 -5.99
N THR A 429 -3.77 -3.04 -5.59
CA THR A 429 -3.39 -3.17 -4.18
C THR A 429 -3.37 -1.85 -3.42
N HIS A 430 -3.24 -0.73 -4.14
CA HIS A 430 -3.20 0.61 -3.57
C HIS A 430 -4.45 1.45 -3.89
N ALA A 431 -5.39 0.91 -4.68
CA ALA A 431 -6.64 1.61 -5.00
C ALA A 431 -7.52 1.79 -3.77
N GLY A 432 -8.02 3.02 -3.59
CA GLY A 432 -8.96 3.40 -2.54
C GLY A 432 -10.40 3.15 -2.97
N SER A 433 -10.79 1.88 -3.10
CA SER A 433 -12.06 1.49 -3.73
C SER A 433 -13.20 1.24 -2.74
N PHE A 434 -12.93 1.03 -1.45
CA PHE A 434 -13.90 0.46 -0.52
C PHE A 434 -14.27 1.37 0.66
N ASP A 435 -13.55 2.46 0.89
CA ASP A 435 -13.73 3.35 2.04
C ASP A 435 -15.14 3.96 2.12
N ILE A 436 -15.71 4.41 0.99
CA ILE A 436 -17.10 4.91 0.97
C ILE A 436 -18.05 3.84 1.48
N THR A 437 -17.93 2.62 0.96
CA THR A 437 -18.83 1.52 1.26
C THR A 437 -18.80 1.16 2.74
N TYR A 438 -17.63 0.85 3.30
CA TYR A 438 -17.56 0.37 4.68
C TYR A 438 -17.75 1.49 5.72
N LEU A 439 -17.40 2.75 5.43
CA LEU A 439 -17.63 3.86 6.35
C LEU A 439 -19.08 4.34 6.35
N SER A 440 -19.74 4.34 5.18
CA SER A 440 -21.14 4.81 5.08
C SER A 440 -22.14 3.87 5.74
N THR A 441 -21.78 2.61 6.00
CA THR A 441 -22.65 1.67 6.75
C THR A 441 -22.68 1.97 8.26
N LEU A 442 -21.67 2.68 8.80
CA LEU A 442 -21.53 2.88 10.24
C LEU A 442 -22.51 3.94 10.77
N PRO A 443 -23.25 3.68 11.86
CA PRO A 443 -24.10 4.68 12.51
C PRO A 443 -23.29 5.93 12.95
N ASN A 444 -23.93 7.09 12.94
CA ASN A 444 -23.38 8.38 13.39
C ASN A 444 -22.06 8.83 12.72
N PHE A 445 -21.68 8.23 11.61
CA PHE A 445 -20.47 8.58 10.88
C PHE A 445 -20.76 9.62 9.80
N ILE A 446 -19.90 10.64 9.66
CA ILE A 446 -19.95 11.61 8.57
C ILE A 446 -18.89 11.22 7.54
N VAL A 447 -19.30 11.06 6.26
CA VAL A 447 -18.40 10.67 5.16
C VAL A 447 -18.48 11.72 4.06
N MET A 448 -17.37 12.44 3.86
CA MET A 448 -17.22 13.53 2.88
C MET A 448 -16.26 13.11 1.77
N ALA A 449 -16.52 13.54 0.55
CA ALA A 449 -15.65 13.31 -0.61
C ALA A 449 -15.44 14.64 -1.37
N ALA A 450 -14.23 15.14 -1.36
CA ALA A 450 -13.89 16.39 -2.02
C ALA A 450 -13.91 16.25 -3.54
N SER A 451 -14.63 17.13 -4.21
CA SER A 451 -14.68 17.19 -5.67
C SER A 451 -13.47 17.93 -6.27
N ASP A 452 -12.92 18.88 -5.53
CA ASP A 452 -11.76 19.70 -5.87
C ASP A 452 -11.02 20.18 -4.61
N GLU A 453 -9.94 20.95 -4.79
CA GLU A 453 -9.14 21.48 -3.68
C GLU A 453 -9.89 22.51 -2.82
N VAL A 454 -10.85 23.23 -3.38
CA VAL A 454 -11.69 24.21 -2.67
C VAL A 454 -12.62 23.48 -1.70
N GLU A 455 -13.31 22.46 -2.19
CA GLU A 455 -14.19 21.63 -1.37
C GLU A 455 -13.39 20.87 -0.30
N LEU A 456 -12.14 20.42 -0.59
CA LEU A 456 -11.27 19.83 0.41
C LEU A 456 -10.99 20.79 1.58
N VAL A 457 -10.64 22.05 1.28
CA VAL A 457 -10.41 23.07 2.33
C VAL A 457 -11.69 23.27 3.15
N LYS A 458 -12.85 23.45 2.51
CA LYS A 458 -14.13 23.66 3.21
C LYS A 458 -14.53 22.46 4.08
N MET A 459 -14.28 21.24 3.61
CA MET A 459 -14.53 20.01 4.39
C MET A 459 -13.62 19.91 5.61
N ILE A 460 -12.33 20.27 5.48
CA ILE A 460 -11.42 20.33 6.63
C ILE A 460 -11.91 21.37 7.62
N ASN A 461 -12.23 22.60 7.17
CA ASN A 461 -12.76 23.67 8.00
C ASN A 461 -14.01 23.24 8.79
N THR A 462 -14.90 22.50 8.12
CA THR A 462 -16.13 21.96 8.76
C THR A 462 -15.78 20.88 9.78
N SER A 463 -14.84 19.98 9.46
CA SER A 463 -14.50 18.84 10.32
C SER A 463 -13.90 19.24 11.67
N VAL A 464 -13.24 20.40 11.75
CA VAL A 464 -12.68 20.93 13.02
C VAL A 464 -13.76 21.09 14.10
N ASP A 465 -15.00 21.39 13.70
CA ASP A 465 -16.12 21.64 14.62
C ASP A 465 -16.97 20.41 14.93
N ILE A 466 -16.70 19.28 14.29
CA ILE A 466 -17.40 18.02 14.58
C ILE A 466 -16.78 17.41 15.84
N ASN A 467 -17.41 17.61 17.01
CA ASN A 467 -16.88 17.21 18.29
C ASN A 467 -17.68 16.12 19.01
N ASP A 468 -18.71 15.57 18.37
CA ASP A 468 -19.67 14.62 18.96
C ASP A 468 -19.74 13.27 18.22
N LYS A 469 -19.02 13.14 17.09
CA LYS A 469 -19.04 11.93 16.26
C LYS A 469 -17.85 11.85 15.31
N PRO A 470 -17.52 10.66 14.78
CA PRO A 470 -16.43 10.51 13.83
C PRO A 470 -16.78 11.11 12.46
N SER A 471 -15.74 11.55 11.75
CA SER A 471 -15.86 12.06 10.39
C SER A 471 -14.70 11.59 9.51
N ALA A 472 -14.97 11.42 8.23
CA ALA A 472 -13.97 11.10 7.21
C ALA A 472 -14.04 12.09 6.06
N ILE A 473 -12.88 12.51 5.59
CA ILE A 473 -12.69 13.29 4.37
C ILE A 473 -11.80 12.48 3.45
N ARG A 474 -12.32 12.07 2.29
CA ARG A 474 -11.55 11.36 1.28
C ARG A 474 -11.16 12.26 0.13
N TYR A 475 -9.94 12.12 -0.35
CA TYR A 475 -9.38 12.86 -1.48
C TYR A 475 -8.35 12.01 -2.26
N PRO A 476 -8.16 12.30 -3.57
CA PRO A 476 -7.36 11.43 -4.43
C PRO A 476 -5.86 11.70 -4.31
N ARG A 477 -5.08 10.79 -4.86
CA ARG A 477 -3.70 11.06 -5.25
C ARG A 477 -3.69 11.96 -6.49
N GLY A 478 -3.03 13.10 -6.42
CA GLY A 478 -2.89 14.01 -7.58
C GLY A 478 -2.85 15.46 -7.18
N THR A 479 -2.96 16.31 -8.18
CA THR A 479 -3.03 17.77 -8.03
C THR A 479 -4.48 18.25 -8.17
N GLY A 480 -4.78 19.39 -7.57
CA GLY A 480 -6.04 20.09 -7.79
C GLY A 480 -6.21 20.56 -9.23
N VAL A 481 -7.32 21.22 -9.51
CA VAL A 481 -7.67 21.77 -10.84
C VAL A 481 -7.24 23.22 -11.02
N GLY A 482 -6.69 23.86 -9.98
CA GLY A 482 -6.11 25.22 -10.06
C GLY A 482 -7.05 26.33 -9.60
N LEU A 483 -7.97 26.02 -8.68
CA LEU A 483 -8.88 27.00 -8.11
C LEU A 483 -8.23 27.78 -6.96
N ASP A 484 -8.65 29.02 -6.75
CA ASP A 484 -8.24 29.83 -5.61
C ASP A 484 -8.80 29.22 -4.32
N LEU A 485 -7.89 28.96 -3.37
CA LEU A 485 -8.27 28.33 -2.12
C LEU A 485 -9.06 29.28 -1.21
N PRO A 486 -10.15 28.82 -0.58
CA PRO A 486 -10.97 29.65 0.30
C PRO A 486 -10.27 29.93 1.63
N SER A 487 -10.84 30.85 2.39
CA SER A 487 -10.38 31.11 3.76
C SER A 487 -10.67 29.92 4.68
N ILE A 488 -9.98 29.85 5.83
CA ILE A 488 -10.21 28.80 6.83
C ILE A 488 -11.53 28.95 7.59
N ASP A 489 -12.24 30.04 7.37
CA ASP A 489 -13.54 30.28 8.02
C ASP A 489 -14.71 29.84 7.13
N GLU A 490 -14.46 29.55 5.83
CA GLU A 490 -15.47 29.03 4.92
C GLU A 490 -15.76 27.55 5.19
N LYS A 491 -16.98 27.26 5.59
CA LYS A 491 -17.47 25.90 5.93
C LYS A 491 -18.61 25.50 5.02
N ILE A 492 -18.93 24.21 5.03
CA ILE A 492 -20.10 23.65 4.38
C ILE A 492 -21.08 23.14 5.43
N GLU A 493 -22.37 23.21 5.13
CA GLU A 493 -23.40 22.62 5.98
C GLU A 493 -23.36 21.08 5.83
N ILE A 494 -23.33 20.39 6.98
CA ILE A 494 -23.26 18.92 7.00
C ILE A 494 -24.50 18.31 6.35
N GLY A 495 -24.27 17.42 5.40
CA GLY A 495 -25.35 16.74 4.68
C GLY A 495 -25.99 17.58 3.56
N LYS A 496 -25.39 18.69 3.15
CA LYS A 496 -25.87 19.51 2.04
C LYS A 496 -24.94 19.46 0.83
N GLY A 497 -25.53 19.01 -0.29
CA GLY A 497 -24.93 19.12 -1.62
C GLY A 497 -25.09 20.50 -2.23
N ARG A 498 -24.59 20.67 -3.47
CA ARG A 498 -24.79 21.91 -4.26
C ARG A 498 -25.10 21.60 -5.71
N ILE A 499 -25.96 22.38 -6.33
CA ILE A 499 -26.16 22.37 -7.78
C ILE A 499 -25.00 23.15 -8.41
N VAL A 500 -24.26 22.51 -9.30
CA VAL A 500 -23.12 23.09 -10.02
C VAL A 500 -23.57 23.60 -11.39
N GLN A 501 -24.53 22.92 -12.00
CA GLN A 501 -25.14 23.26 -13.27
C GLN A 501 -26.61 22.88 -13.25
N GLU A 502 -27.48 23.72 -13.77
CA GLU A 502 -28.89 23.43 -13.92
C GLU A 502 -29.22 22.88 -15.32
N GLY A 503 -30.16 21.97 -15.36
CA GLY A 503 -30.76 21.34 -16.54
C GLY A 503 -32.15 20.79 -16.19
N ASN A 504 -32.78 20.06 -17.10
CA ASN A 504 -34.17 19.63 -16.89
C ASN A 504 -34.50 18.20 -17.33
N GLN A 505 -33.54 17.47 -17.92
CA GLN A 505 -33.78 16.13 -18.45
C GLN A 505 -33.10 15.03 -17.66
N VAL A 506 -31.83 15.23 -17.36
CA VAL A 506 -30.97 14.28 -16.64
C VAL A 506 -30.34 14.96 -15.43
N CYS A 507 -30.32 14.30 -14.28
CA CYS A 507 -29.55 14.74 -13.14
C CYS A 507 -28.37 13.79 -12.88
N ILE A 508 -27.15 14.32 -12.76
CA ILE A 508 -25.96 13.62 -12.32
C ILE A 508 -25.65 14.03 -10.88
N LEU A 509 -25.71 13.08 -9.96
CA LEU A 509 -25.25 13.25 -8.57
C LEU A 509 -23.81 12.74 -8.48
N SER A 510 -22.83 13.63 -8.49
CA SER A 510 -21.42 13.30 -8.42
C SER A 510 -20.92 13.34 -6.98
N LEU A 511 -20.19 12.30 -6.56
CA LEU A 511 -19.49 12.27 -5.28
C LEU A 511 -17.96 12.20 -5.52
N GLY A 512 -17.25 13.25 -5.07
CA GLY A 512 -15.79 13.34 -5.22
C GLY A 512 -15.34 13.80 -6.61
N THR A 513 -14.10 13.50 -6.97
CA THR A 513 -13.38 14.14 -8.07
C THR A 513 -13.86 13.80 -9.48
N ARG A 514 -14.82 12.88 -9.65
CA ARG A 514 -15.46 12.66 -10.96
C ARG A 514 -16.32 13.83 -11.42
N LEU A 515 -16.47 14.87 -10.59
CA LEU A 515 -17.23 16.06 -10.94
C LEU A 515 -16.76 16.73 -12.24
N GLU A 516 -15.45 16.83 -12.47
CA GLU A 516 -14.92 17.40 -13.72
C GLU A 516 -15.28 16.56 -14.96
N GLU A 517 -15.23 15.22 -14.84
CA GLU A 517 -15.67 14.34 -15.93
C GLU A 517 -17.17 14.45 -16.17
N CYS A 518 -17.97 14.73 -15.13
CA CYS A 518 -19.40 15.00 -15.27
C CYS A 518 -19.67 16.31 -16.04
N LYS A 519 -18.90 17.36 -15.78
CA LYS A 519 -18.99 18.63 -16.53
C LYS A 519 -18.65 18.44 -18.01
N LEU A 520 -17.56 17.73 -18.31
CA LEU A 520 -17.17 17.40 -19.68
C LEU A 520 -18.26 16.54 -20.38
N ALA A 521 -18.82 15.56 -19.67
CA ALA A 521 -19.90 14.74 -20.19
C ALA A 521 -21.17 15.56 -20.49
N ALA A 522 -21.50 16.54 -19.63
CA ALA A 522 -22.63 17.44 -19.85
C ALA A 522 -22.46 18.34 -21.09
N GLU A 523 -21.25 18.80 -21.36
CA GLU A 523 -20.92 19.53 -22.60
C GLU A 523 -21.09 18.65 -23.85
N GLU A 524 -20.63 17.41 -23.82
CA GLU A 524 -20.84 16.44 -24.90
C GLU A 524 -22.35 16.17 -25.13
N LEU A 525 -23.10 16.04 -24.05
CA LEU A 525 -24.55 15.80 -24.10
C LEU A 525 -25.33 17.01 -24.60
N LYS A 526 -24.93 18.23 -24.21
CA LYS A 526 -25.52 19.48 -24.70
C LYS A 526 -25.44 19.58 -26.24
N ASN A 527 -24.30 19.17 -26.82
CA ASN A 527 -24.13 19.12 -28.28
C ASN A 527 -25.06 18.10 -28.97
N LYS A 528 -25.68 17.20 -28.19
CA LYS A 528 -26.67 16.21 -28.64
C LYS A 528 -28.10 16.57 -28.22
N GLY A 529 -28.32 17.78 -27.72
CA GLY A 529 -29.62 18.28 -27.31
C GLY A 529 -30.11 17.76 -25.96
N VAL A 530 -29.24 17.18 -25.12
CA VAL A 530 -29.60 16.70 -23.80
C VAL A 530 -29.20 17.72 -22.73
N SER A 531 -30.18 18.13 -21.91
CA SER A 531 -30.02 19.10 -20.82
C SER A 531 -29.75 18.37 -19.50
N VAL A 532 -28.62 18.71 -18.83
CA VAL A 532 -28.10 18.00 -17.67
C VAL A 532 -27.96 18.92 -16.47
N THR A 533 -28.59 18.53 -15.35
CA THR A 533 -28.28 19.06 -14.01
C THR A 533 -27.09 18.32 -13.43
N ILE A 534 -26.11 19.04 -12.89
CA ILE A 534 -24.97 18.46 -12.18
C ILE A 534 -25.04 18.90 -10.73
N VAL A 535 -24.98 17.92 -9.82
CA VAL A 535 -24.92 18.10 -8.38
C VAL A 535 -23.61 17.56 -7.84
N ASP A 536 -22.90 18.38 -7.09
CA ASP A 536 -21.81 17.93 -6.21
C ASP A 536 -22.47 17.48 -4.89
N ALA A 537 -22.52 16.17 -4.68
CA ALA A 537 -23.19 15.59 -3.52
C ALA A 537 -22.44 15.83 -2.21
N ARG A 538 -21.11 16.07 -2.24
CA ARG A 538 -20.22 16.33 -1.09
C ARG A 538 -20.20 15.24 -0.02
N PHE A 539 -21.34 14.68 0.34
CA PHE A 539 -21.52 13.73 1.43
C PHE A 539 -22.05 12.38 0.91
N ALA A 540 -21.34 11.32 1.21
CA ALA A 540 -21.89 9.98 1.12
C ALA A 540 -22.80 9.70 2.32
N LYS A 541 -22.52 10.35 3.47
CA LYS A 541 -23.31 10.28 4.70
C LYS A 541 -23.10 11.54 5.56
N PRO A 542 -24.19 12.17 6.07
CA PRO A 542 -25.58 11.92 5.68
C PRO A 542 -25.86 12.38 4.24
N LEU A 543 -26.86 11.77 3.59
CA LEU A 543 -27.34 12.21 2.28
C LEU A 543 -28.11 13.51 2.39
N ASP A 544 -27.99 14.40 1.39
CA ASP A 544 -28.94 15.50 1.18
C ASP A 544 -30.26 14.96 0.59
N GLN A 545 -31.12 14.46 1.45
CA GLN A 545 -32.35 13.84 1.03
C GLN A 545 -33.27 14.80 0.27
N GLU A 546 -33.33 16.08 0.70
CA GLU A 546 -34.19 17.10 0.06
C GLU A 546 -33.75 17.34 -1.38
N LEU A 547 -32.43 17.60 -1.59
CA LEU A 547 -31.89 17.85 -2.91
C LEU A 547 -32.01 16.61 -3.81
N ILE A 548 -31.70 15.42 -3.30
CA ILE A 548 -31.82 14.16 -4.05
C ILE A 548 -33.27 13.90 -4.49
N LEU A 549 -34.21 14.06 -3.57
CA LEU A 549 -35.63 13.86 -3.88
C LEU A 549 -36.20 14.94 -4.83
N LYS A 550 -35.73 16.19 -4.72
CA LYS A 550 -36.04 17.25 -5.68
C LYS A 550 -35.58 16.85 -7.08
N CYS A 551 -34.29 16.52 -7.23
CA CYS A 551 -33.70 16.10 -8.51
C CYS A 551 -34.45 14.87 -9.09
N ALA A 552 -34.79 13.89 -8.26
CA ALA A 552 -35.46 12.68 -8.70
C ALA A 552 -36.91 12.91 -9.16
N ARG A 553 -37.56 13.99 -8.70
CA ARG A 553 -38.94 14.38 -9.14
C ARG A 553 -38.92 15.25 -10.37
N GLU A 554 -37.88 16.03 -10.58
CA GLU A 554 -37.79 17.04 -11.65
C GLU A 554 -37.09 16.50 -12.91
N HIS A 555 -36.46 15.31 -12.87
CA HIS A 555 -35.74 14.75 -14.01
C HIS A 555 -36.25 13.34 -14.38
N GLU A 556 -36.16 13.02 -15.66
CA GLU A 556 -36.51 11.69 -16.18
C GLU A 556 -35.46 10.62 -15.77
N VAL A 557 -34.18 11.02 -15.71
CA VAL A 557 -33.06 10.15 -15.42
C VAL A 557 -32.21 10.73 -14.29
N VAL A 558 -31.88 9.89 -13.31
CA VAL A 558 -30.87 10.20 -12.28
C VAL A 558 -29.73 9.22 -12.39
N ILE A 559 -28.52 9.76 -12.48
CA ILE A 559 -27.26 9.01 -12.48
C ILE A 559 -26.48 9.40 -11.22
N THR A 560 -26.03 8.42 -10.45
CA THR A 560 -25.01 8.67 -9.41
C THR A 560 -23.64 8.25 -9.93
N ILE A 561 -22.58 8.96 -9.55
CA ILE A 561 -21.21 8.61 -9.91
C ILE A 561 -20.28 8.77 -8.71
N GLU A 562 -19.45 7.75 -8.47
CA GLU A 562 -18.47 7.71 -7.39
C GLU A 562 -17.22 6.89 -7.75
N GLU A 563 -16.09 7.21 -7.13
CA GLU A 563 -14.84 6.43 -7.23
C GLU A 563 -14.77 5.34 -6.15
N GLY A 564 -15.85 4.63 -5.95
CA GLY A 564 -16.02 3.58 -4.96
C GLY A 564 -16.64 2.33 -5.57
N SER A 565 -16.61 1.23 -4.82
CA SER A 565 -17.27 -0.02 -5.17
C SER A 565 -18.79 0.09 -5.04
N ILE A 566 -19.50 -0.89 -5.60
CA ILE A 566 -20.94 -1.09 -5.30
C ILE A 566 -21.14 -1.20 -3.78
N GLY A 567 -22.25 -0.67 -3.27
CA GLY A 567 -22.54 -0.57 -1.83
C GLY A 567 -22.28 0.81 -1.23
N GLY A 568 -21.64 1.71 -1.97
CA GLY A 568 -21.35 3.09 -1.55
C GLY A 568 -22.50 4.07 -1.79
N PHE A 569 -22.17 5.30 -2.18
CA PHE A 569 -23.10 6.43 -2.33
C PHE A 569 -24.30 6.12 -3.22
N GLY A 570 -24.07 5.57 -4.42
CA GLY A 570 -25.12 5.23 -5.35
C GLY A 570 -26.12 4.21 -4.78
N SER A 571 -25.65 3.28 -3.96
CA SER A 571 -26.51 2.30 -3.28
C SER A 571 -27.36 2.95 -2.20
N HIS A 572 -26.81 3.87 -1.43
CA HIS A 572 -27.57 4.63 -0.41
C HIS A 572 -28.63 5.54 -1.06
N VAL A 573 -28.29 6.23 -2.16
CA VAL A 573 -29.25 7.02 -2.94
C VAL A 573 -30.37 6.13 -3.48
N LYS A 574 -30.02 4.98 -4.07
CA LYS A 574 -31.01 4.01 -4.57
C LYS A 574 -31.96 3.55 -3.48
N ASN A 575 -31.47 3.22 -2.29
CA ASN A 575 -32.30 2.83 -1.16
C ASN A 575 -33.27 3.96 -0.75
N LEU A 576 -32.76 5.19 -0.61
CA LEU A 576 -33.59 6.35 -0.31
C LEU A 576 -34.72 6.52 -1.33
N LEU A 577 -34.43 6.44 -2.62
CA LEU A 577 -35.43 6.60 -3.69
C LEU A 577 -36.46 5.47 -3.67
N ALA A 578 -36.06 4.24 -3.37
CA ALA A 578 -36.96 3.09 -3.23
C ALA A 578 -37.90 3.25 -2.04
N GLU A 579 -37.36 3.58 -0.85
CA GLU A 579 -38.15 3.80 0.37
C GLU A 579 -39.18 4.94 0.23
N LYS A 580 -38.84 5.96 -0.57
CA LYS A 580 -39.76 7.08 -0.86
C LYS A 580 -40.70 6.84 -2.03
N GLY A 581 -40.75 5.64 -2.62
CA GLY A 581 -41.65 5.26 -3.73
C GLY A 581 -41.38 6.05 -5.02
N ILE A 582 -40.18 6.57 -5.21
CA ILE A 582 -39.85 7.39 -6.40
C ILE A 582 -39.81 6.53 -7.66
N PHE A 583 -39.37 5.28 -7.55
CA PHE A 583 -39.35 4.35 -8.70
C PHE A 583 -40.73 3.98 -9.22
N ASP A 584 -41.77 4.02 -8.36
CA ASP A 584 -43.16 3.75 -8.74
C ASP A 584 -43.70 4.79 -9.73
N LYS A 585 -43.02 5.93 -9.84
CA LYS A 585 -43.35 7.03 -10.76
C LYS A 585 -42.59 7.00 -12.08
N GLY A 586 -41.82 5.93 -12.33
CA GLY A 586 -41.13 5.70 -13.60
C GLY A 586 -39.74 6.33 -13.72
N LEU A 587 -39.11 6.79 -12.62
CA LEU A 587 -37.76 7.32 -12.63
C LEU A 587 -36.77 6.27 -13.17
N LYS A 588 -35.94 6.65 -14.16
CA LYS A 588 -34.80 5.86 -14.64
C LYS A 588 -33.57 6.18 -13.78
N PHE A 589 -33.06 5.21 -13.04
CA PHE A 589 -31.90 5.37 -12.18
C PHE A 589 -30.74 4.46 -12.61
N ARG A 590 -29.51 4.96 -12.59
CA ARG A 590 -28.28 4.15 -12.74
C ARG A 590 -27.21 4.66 -11.79
N ALA A 591 -26.52 3.73 -11.13
CA ALA A 591 -25.32 3.99 -10.38
C ALA A 591 -24.08 3.67 -11.23
N MET A 592 -23.13 4.59 -11.29
CA MET A 592 -21.82 4.42 -11.91
C MET A 592 -20.77 4.34 -10.80
N THR A 593 -20.19 3.16 -10.67
CA THR A 593 -19.20 2.80 -9.63
C THR A 593 -18.02 2.11 -10.29
N LEU A 594 -16.99 1.83 -9.55
CA LEU A 594 -15.96 0.90 -10.00
C LEU A 594 -16.57 -0.47 -10.29
N PRO A 595 -16.13 -1.16 -11.37
CA PRO A 595 -16.67 -2.48 -11.72
C PRO A 595 -16.28 -3.54 -10.68
N ASP A 596 -16.99 -4.68 -10.71
CA ASP A 596 -16.70 -5.84 -9.85
C ASP A 596 -15.45 -6.61 -10.33
N THR A 597 -14.35 -5.86 -10.51
CA THR A 597 -13.02 -6.38 -10.88
C THR A 597 -11.94 -5.49 -10.30
N PHE A 598 -10.79 -6.09 -9.95
CA PHE A 598 -9.61 -5.31 -9.58
C PHE A 598 -8.95 -4.73 -10.83
N ILE A 599 -8.87 -3.40 -10.91
CA ILE A 599 -8.27 -2.70 -12.05
C ILE A 599 -6.74 -2.66 -11.87
N GLU A 600 -6.03 -3.15 -12.87
CA GLU A 600 -4.56 -3.22 -12.89
C GLU A 600 -3.93 -1.84 -12.99
N GLN A 601 -2.61 -1.79 -12.72
CA GLN A 601 -1.83 -0.55 -12.80
C GLN A 601 -1.79 0.02 -14.23
N ASP A 602 -2.04 1.30 -14.35
CA ASP A 602 -1.82 2.11 -15.56
C ASP A 602 -1.80 3.60 -15.19
N ASN A 603 -1.77 4.46 -16.16
CA ASN A 603 -2.10 5.88 -15.96
C ASN A 603 -3.54 6.02 -15.42
N PRO A 604 -3.80 6.86 -14.42
CA PRO A 604 -5.13 7.01 -13.82
C PRO A 604 -6.25 7.23 -14.83
N LYS A 605 -6.05 8.06 -15.87
CA LYS A 605 -7.06 8.29 -16.91
C LYS A 605 -7.47 6.99 -17.61
N LYS A 606 -6.49 6.15 -17.97
CA LYS A 606 -6.76 4.84 -18.60
C LYS A 606 -7.43 3.88 -17.63
N MET A 607 -7.05 3.90 -16.35
CA MET A 607 -7.72 3.08 -15.34
C MET A 607 -9.20 3.48 -15.20
N TYR A 608 -9.51 4.77 -15.24
CA TYR A 608 -10.90 5.25 -15.24
C TYR A 608 -11.63 5.00 -16.56
N ASP A 609 -10.92 4.89 -17.70
CA ASP A 609 -11.53 4.39 -18.95
C ASP A 609 -11.98 2.94 -18.81
N VAL A 610 -11.14 2.08 -18.22
CA VAL A 610 -11.50 0.69 -17.91
C VAL A 610 -12.66 0.63 -16.91
N ALA A 611 -12.68 1.53 -15.92
CA ALA A 611 -13.77 1.64 -14.96
C ALA A 611 -15.09 2.14 -15.57
N GLY A 612 -15.04 2.77 -16.75
CA GLY A 612 -16.23 3.36 -17.37
C GLY A 612 -16.67 4.68 -16.72
N LEU A 613 -15.76 5.44 -16.10
CA LEU A 613 -16.05 6.63 -15.28
C LEU A 613 -15.46 7.94 -15.84
N ASN A 614 -14.99 7.96 -17.10
CA ASN A 614 -14.61 9.17 -17.80
C ASN A 614 -15.77 9.76 -18.60
N ALA A 615 -15.64 11.01 -19.05
CA ALA A 615 -16.70 11.80 -19.67
C ALA A 615 -17.44 11.07 -20.81
N SER A 616 -16.70 10.46 -21.73
CA SER A 616 -17.29 9.74 -22.87
C SER A 616 -18.14 8.55 -22.47
N GLN A 617 -17.73 7.80 -21.42
CA GLN A 617 -18.50 6.67 -20.91
C GLN A 617 -19.72 7.14 -20.12
N ILE A 618 -19.60 8.25 -19.37
CA ILE A 618 -20.73 8.89 -18.68
C ILE A 618 -21.78 9.32 -19.71
N SER A 619 -21.34 10.07 -20.75
CA SER A 619 -22.23 10.52 -21.85
C SER A 619 -22.92 9.34 -22.52
N LYS A 620 -22.16 8.30 -22.88
CA LYS A 620 -22.71 7.08 -23.49
C LYS A 620 -23.76 6.42 -22.61
N LYS A 621 -23.46 6.25 -21.32
CA LYS A 621 -24.38 5.63 -20.36
C LYS A 621 -25.71 6.39 -20.27
N ILE A 622 -25.65 7.72 -20.28
CA ILE A 622 -26.84 8.58 -20.24
C ILE A 622 -27.67 8.42 -21.52
N LEU A 623 -27.03 8.46 -22.69
CA LEU A 623 -27.70 8.28 -23.96
C LEU A 623 -28.36 6.90 -24.08
N ASP A 624 -27.66 5.84 -23.63
CA ASP A 624 -28.21 4.48 -23.59
C ASP A 624 -29.48 4.41 -22.73
N VAL A 625 -29.50 5.11 -21.58
CA VAL A 625 -30.67 5.13 -20.69
C VAL A 625 -31.83 5.93 -21.27
N LEU A 626 -31.54 7.05 -21.94
CA LEU A 626 -32.56 7.92 -22.56
C LEU A 626 -33.23 7.28 -23.79
N PHE A 627 -32.41 6.67 -24.66
CA PHE A 627 -32.83 6.24 -26.00
C PHE A 627 -33.00 4.74 -26.16
N THR A 628 -32.67 3.92 -25.12
CA THR A 628 -33.00 2.48 -25.18
C THR A 628 -34.55 2.34 -25.10
N ARG A 629 -35.19 1.99 -26.22
CA ARG A 629 -36.60 1.57 -26.24
C ARG A 629 -36.74 0.31 -25.38
N ASP A 630 -37.68 0.35 -24.43
CA ASP A 630 -38.06 -0.78 -23.59
C ASP A 630 -38.46 -1.99 -24.45
N SER A 631 -37.53 -2.94 -24.62
CA SER A 631 -37.84 -4.24 -25.22
C SER A 631 -38.27 -5.28 -24.17
N ILE A 632 -38.70 -4.83 -23.00
CA ILE A 632 -39.37 -5.70 -22.03
C ILE A 632 -40.84 -5.72 -22.39
N LYS A 633 -41.24 -6.64 -23.26
CA LYS A 633 -42.65 -7.04 -23.36
C LYS A 633 -43.05 -7.63 -22.01
N VAL A 634 -43.83 -6.89 -21.25
CA VAL A 634 -44.54 -7.44 -20.09
C VAL A 634 -45.47 -8.52 -20.65
N VAL A 635 -45.12 -9.76 -20.42
CA VAL A 635 -46.02 -10.88 -20.67
C VAL A 635 -47.15 -10.73 -19.65
N LYS A 636 -48.25 -10.10 -20.05
CA LYS A 636 -49.49 -10.17 -19.30
C LYS A 636 -49.94 -11.63 -19.33
N LYS A 637 -49.92 -12.30 -18.18
CA LYS A 637 -50.73 -13.48 -17.93
C LYS A 637 -52.15 -13.05 -17.54
#